data_53f3cab1fbcd10c7d10411f34d8a483c
#
_entry.id   53f3cab1fbcd10c7d10411f34d8a483c
#
_cell.length_a   1.000
_cell.length_b   1.000
_cell.length_c   1.000
_cell.angle_alpha   90.00
_cell.angle_beta   90.00
_cell.angle_gamma   90.00
#
_symmetry.space_group_name_H-M   'P 1'
#
loop_
_entity.id
_entity.type
_entity.pdbx_description
1 polymer ?
#
loop_
_entity_poly.entity_id
_entity_poly.type
_entity_poly.pdbx_seq_one_letter_code
_entity_poly.pdbx_strand_id
1 'polypeptide(L)'
;MVIYALDASAILRYLDGEAGAELIKQIIKGHLAGKHRVVVSAIHWGEVAGIVCKRHGRGGMDAALSRLSAFGFEIVAVTANRAVNSALIKVERKIPYADAFGVDLAGDSAEHVLVTADFDVKAAEEDVRIEFLPPKPKH
;
A
#
# COMPACT_ATOMS: atom_id res chain seq x y z
N MET A 1 10.80 7.79 -13.68
CA MET A 1 11.01 6.77 -12.62
C MET A 1 9.65 6.36 -12.08
N VAL A 2 9.38 5.08 -11.98
CA VAL A 2 8.13 4.58 -11.40
C VAL A 2 8.13 4.79 -9.89
N ILE A 3 6.99 5.19 -9.35
CA ILE A 3 6.77 5.35 -7.91
C ILE A 3 5.64 4.40 -7.51
N TYR A 4 5.99 3.38 -6.75
CA TYR A 4 5.01 2.38 -6.29
C TYR A 4 4.42 2.81 -4.96
N ALA A 5 3.10 2.99 -4.92
CA ALA A 5 2.37 3.19 -3.69
C ALA A 5 1.88 1.81 -3.21
N LEU A 6 2.44 1.33 -2.10
CA LEU A 6 2.01 0.07 -1.50
C LEU A 6 0.93 0.34 -0.47
N ASP A 7 -0.22 -0.28 -0.60
CA ASP A 7 -1.23 -0.23 0.45
C ASP A 7 -0.98 -1.29 1.53
N ALA A 8 -1.82 -1.30 2.56
CA ALA A 8 -1.67 -2.25 3.65
C ALA A 8 -1.74 -3.70 3.18
N SER A 9 -2.63 -4.01 2.24
CA SER A 9 -2.79 -5.38 1.72
C SER A 9 -1.53 -5.88 1.03
N ALA A 10 -0.87 -5.04 0.24
CA ALA A 10 0.36 -5.39 -0.43
C ALA A 10 1.49 -5.66 0.57
N ILE A 11 1.64 -4.80 1.57
CA ILE A 11 2.65 -4.97 2.61
C ILE A 11 2.42 -6.25 3.40
N LEU A 12 1.16 -6.53 3.76
CA LEU A 12 0.80 -7.75 4.51
C LEU A 12 1.09 -9.02 3.70
N ARG A 13 0.82 -9.02 2.39
CA ARG A 13 1.18 -10.15 1.52
C ARG A 13 2.67 -10.43 1.58
N TYR A 14 3.48 -9.38 1.55
CA TYR A 14 4.93 -9.50 1.68
C TYR A 14 5.34 -10.06 3.04
N LEU A 15 4.82 -9.50 4.13
CA LEU A 15 5.16 -9.95 5.48
C LEU A 15 4.75 -11.40 5.74
N ASP A 16 3.60 -11.82 5.21
CA ASP A 16 3.04 -13.14 5.41
C ASP A 16 3.57 -14.19 4.41
N GLY A 17 4.35 -13.77 3.41
CA GLY A 17 4.85 -14.66 2.37
C GLY A 17 3.75 -15.26 1.52
N GLU A 18 2.65 -14.52 1.31
CA GLU A 18 1.49 -14.98 0.56
C GLU A 18 1.54 -14.58 -0.91
N ALA A 19 0.48 -14.90 -1.66
CA ALA A 19 0.42 -14.62 -3.10
C ALA A 19 0.78 -13.17 -3.43
N GLY A 20 1.72 -12.96 -4.33
CA GLY A 20 2.23 -11.64 -4.71
C GLY A 20 3.43 -11.16 -3.89
N ALA A 21 3.83 -11.87 -2.84
CA ALA A 21 4.98 -11.47 -2.01
C ALA A 21 6.26 -11.34 -2.82
N GLU A 22 6.47 -12.20 -3.82
CA GLU A 22 7.67 -12.14 -4.65
C GLU A 22 7.71 -10.87 -5.49
N LEU A 23 6.59 -10.41 -6.01
CA LEU A 23 6.51 -9.13 -6.73
C LEU A 23 6.88 -7.98 -5.81
N ILE A 24 6.34 -7.95 -4.59
CA ILE A 24 6.66 -6.90 -3.61
C ILE A 24 8.15 -6.95 -3.27
N LYS A 25 8.72 -8.14 -3.11
CA LYS A 25 10.16 -8.30 -2.86
C LYS A 25 10.98 -7.68 -3.99
N GLN A 26 10.60 -7.89 -5.26
CA GLN A 26 11.29 -7.29 -6.40
C GLN A 26 11.14 -5.77 -6.41
N ILE A 27 9.98 -5.25 -6.05
CA ILE A 27 9.75 -3.81 -5.91
C ILE A 27 10.67 -3.23 -4.83
N ILE A 28 10.79 -3.88 -3.68
CA ILE A 28 11.68 -3.46 -2.60
C ILE A 28 13.14 -3.46 -3.06
N LYS A 29 13.58 -4.51 -3.75
CA LYS A 29 14.94 -4.59 -4.29
C LYS A 29 15.24 -3.45 -5.26
N GLY A 30 14.31 -3.14 -6.14
CA GLY A 30 14.45 -2.02 -7.07
C GLY A 30 14.53 -0.67 -6.36
N HIS A 31 13.75 -0.48 -5.30
CA HIS A 31 13.78 0.70 -4.47
C HIS A 31 15.16 0.86 -3.81
N LEU A 32 15.69 -0.21 -3.22
CA LEU A 32 17.01 -0.19 -2.59
C LEU A 32 18.13 0.06 -3.60
N ALA A 33 17.95 -0.36 -4.83
CA ALA A 33 18.92 -0.15 -5.92
C ALA A 33 18.75 1.22 -6.63
N GLY A 34 17.79 2.02 -6.21
CA GLY A 34 17.54 3.34 -6.83
C GLY A 34 16.86 3.29 -8.20
N LYS A 35 16.31 2.14 -8.60
CA LYS A 35 15.65 1.98 -9.91
C LYS A 35 14.24 2.57 -9.93
N HIS A 36 13.58 2.63 -8.79
CA HIS A 36 12.26 3.21 -8.60
C HIS A 36 12.10 3.57 -7.12
N ARG A 37 10.97 4.14 -6.75
CA ARG A 37 10.69 4.54 -5.37
C ARG A 37 9.47 3.82 -4.84
N VAL A 38 9.41 3.65 -3.53
CA VAL A 38 8.25 3.12 -2.82
C VAL A 38 7.75 4.17 -1.84
N VAL A 39 6.46 4.45 -1.90
CA VAL A 39 5.76 5.35 -0.97
C VAL A 39 4.64 4.56 -0.29
N VAL A 40 4.31 4.94 0.93
CA VAL A 40 3.24 4.30 1.72
C VAL A 40 2.47 5.40 2.42
N SER A 41 1.14 5.40 2.30
CA SER A 41 0.32 6.32 3.08
C SER A 41 0.45 6.03 4.57
N ALA A 42 0.53 7.08 5.39
CA ALA A 42 0.54 6.94 6.84
C ALA A 42 -0.68 6.17 7.36
N ILE A 43 -1.83 6.26 6.67
CA ILE A 43 -3.03 5.49 7.04
C ILE A 43 -2.78 3.97 6.87
N HIS A 44 -2.14 3.57 5.78
CA HIS A 44 -1.82 2.16 5.52
C HIS A 44 -0.71 1.65 6.43
N TRP A 45 0.25 2.51 6.75
CA TRP A 45 1.29 2.19 7.73
C TRP A 45 0.68 1.84 9.08
N GLY A 46 -0.28 2.66 9.53
CA GLY A 46 -1.03 2.40 10.76
C GLY A 46 -1.87 1.13 10.71
N GLU A 47 -2.51 0.84 9.57
CA GLU A 47 -3.27 -0.40 9.40
C GLU A 47 -2.39 -1.64 9.51
N VAL A 48 -1.21 -1.61 8.89
CA VAL A 48 -0.23 -2.71 9.01
C VAL A 48 0.16 -2.90 10.46
N ALA A 49 0.51 -1.81 11.15
CA ALA A 49 0.87 -1.86 12.56
C ALA A 49 -0.24 -2.49 13.41
N GLY A 50 -1.47 -2.05 13.22
CA GLY A 50 -2.62 -2.56 13.97
C GLY A 50 -2.89 -4.04 13.74
N ILE A 51 -2.82 -4.49 12.50
CA ILE A 51 -3.06 -5.88 12.14
C ILE A 51 -1.96 -6.78 12.72
N VAL A 52 -0.70 -6.40 12.59
CA VAL A 52 0.43 -7.18 13.12
C VAL A 52 0.36 -7.22 14.65
N CYS A 53 0.02 -6.10 15.29
CA CYS A 53 -0.13 -6.05 16.75
C CYS A 53 -1.24 -6.98 17.24
N LYS A 54 -2.38 -7.01 16.54
CA LYS A 54 -3.49 -7.90 16.88
C LYS A 54 -3.09 -9.37 16.78
N ARG A 55 -2.28 -9.73 15.78
CA ARG A 55 -1.86 -11.12 15.55
C ARG A 55 -0.71 -11.55 16.43
N HIS A 56 0.24 -10.68 16.69
CA HIS A 56 1.55 -11.02 17.30
C HIS A 56 1.94 -10.15 18.49
N GLY A 57 1.07 -9.26 18.94
CA GLY A 57 1.35 -8.36 20.05
C GLY A 57 2.31 -7.23 19.67
N ARG A 58 2.61 -6.37 20.66
CA ARG A 58 3.47 -5.20 20.45
C ARG A 58 4.88 -5.55 19.97
N GLY A 59 5.47 -6.60 20.54
CA GLY A 59 6.81 -7.02 20.13
C GLY A 59 6.88 -7.42 18.67
N GLY A 60 5.88 -8.16 18.20
CA GLY A 60 5.77 -8.53 16.79
C GLY A 60 5.54 -7.34 15.88
N MET A 61 4.70 -6.40 16.32
CA MET A 61 4.49 -5.14 15.60
C MET A 61 5.79 -4.35 15.47
N ASP A 62 6.49 -4.14 16.60
CA ASP A 62 7.74 -3.38 16.60
C ASP A 62 8.80 -4.02 15.70
N ALA A 63 8.90 -5.34 15.72
CA ALA A 63 9.85 -6.07 14.88
C ALA A 63 9.51 -5.90 13.38
N ALA A 64 8.22 -6.01 13.01
CA ALA A 64 7.79 -5.85 11.63
C ALA A 64 8.02 -4.41 11.14
N LEU A 65 7.66 -3.41 11.93
CA LEU A 65 7.85 -2.01 11.56
C LEU A 65 9.34 -1.65 11.45
N SER A 66 10.18 -2.17 12.33
CA SER A 66 11.64 -1.97 12.24
C SER A 66 12.20 -2.56 10.95
N ARG A 67 11.76 -3.76 10.59
CA ARG A 67 12.18 -4.42 9.34
C ARG A 67 11.76 -3.61 8.11
N LEU A 68 10.52 -3.15 8.08
CA LEU A 68 10.01 -2.34 6.97
C LEU A 68 10.69 -0.97 6.90
N SER A 69 10.92 -0.33 8.06
CA SER A 69 11.59 0.97 8.14
C SER A 69 13.02 0.93 7.60
N ALA A 70 13.70 -0.21 7.74
CA ALA A 70 15.06 -0.40 7.22
C ALA A 70 15.11 -0.29 5.69
N PHE A 71 14.00 -0.49 4.98
CA PHE A 71 13.95 -0.33 3.53
C PHE A 71 13.94 1.14 3.09
N GLY A 72 13.64 2.07 3.99
CA GLY A 72 13.65 3.50 3.67
C GLY A 72 12.48 3.96 2.82
N PHE A 73 11.30 3.34 2.96
CA PHE A 73 10.08 3.80 2.27
C PHE A 73 9.72 5.21 2.72
N GLU A 74 9.23 6.02 1.79
CA GLU A 74 8.65 7.31 2.15
C GLU A 74 7.25 7.09 2.72
N ILE A 75 7.05 7.46 4.00
CA ILE A 75 5.73 7.44 4.62
C ILE A 75 5.09 8.80 4.37
N VAL A 76 4.03 8.81 3.57
CA VAL A 76 3.36 10.04 3.15
C VAL A 76 2.29 10.42 4.17
N ALA A 77 2.43 11.61 4.76
CA ALA A 77 1.50 12.09 5.77
C ALA A 77 0.09 12.26 5.22
N VAL A 78 -0.91 11.96 6.05
CA VAL A 78 -2.31 12.20 5.73
C VAL A 78 -2.64 13.65 6.08
N THR A 79 -2.60 14.53 5.08
CA THR A 79 -3.00 15.93 5.23
C THR A 79 -4.52 16.07 5.14
N ALA A 80 -5.03 17.23 5.52
CA ALA A 80 -6.46 17.53 5.38
C ALA A 80 -6.90 17.42 3.90
N ASN A 81 -6.08 17.89 2.97
CA ASN A 81 -6.39 17.80 1.54
C ASN A 81 -6.46 16.34 1.07
N ARG A 82 -5.54 15.49 1.50
CA ARG A 82 -5.59 14.06 1.16
C ARG A 82 -6.81 13.38 1.76
N ALA A 83 -7.17 13.73 2.98
CA ALA A 83 -8.37 13.19 3.62
C ALA A 83 -9.64 13.55 2.85
N VAL A 84 -9.77 14.81 2.43
CA VAL A 84 -10.91 15.26 1.62
C VAL A 84 -10.93 14.56 0.27
N ASN A 85 -9.82 14.49 -0.43
CA ASN A 85 -9.74 13.81 -1.73
C ASN A 85 -10.11 12.33 -1.61
N SER A 86 -9.62 11.66 -0.57
CA SER A 86 -9.96 10.25 -0.31
C SER A 86 -11.44 10.07 0.00
N ALA A 87 -12.07 11.01 0.71
CA ALA A 87 -13.50 10.99 0.97
C ALA A 87 -14.30 11.13 -0.34
N LEU A 88 -13.86 11.99 -1.26
CA LEU A 88 -14.49 12.13 -2.58
C LEU A 88 -14.37 10.85 -3.39
N ILE A 89 -13.21 10.22 -3.41
CA ILE A 89 -12.99 8.94 -4.08
C ILE A 89 -13.93 7.87 -3.51
N LYS A 90 -14.05 7.82 -2.18
CA LYS A 90 -14.98 6.90 -1.51
C LYS A 90 -16.41 7.08 -2.02
N VAL A 91 -16.89 8.31 -2.08
CA VAL A 91 -18.27 8.61 -2.47
C VAL A 91 -18.49 8.35 -3.96
N GLU A 92 -17.60 8.84 -4.81
CA GLU A 92 -17.76 8.78 -6.26
C GLU A 92 -17.50 7.39 -6.84
N ARG A 93 -16.55 6.65 -6.27
CA ARG A 93 -16.15 5.31 -6.76
C ARG A 93 -16.65 4.16 -5.89
N LYS A 94 -17.31 4.47 -4.77
CA LYS A 94 -17.82 3.46 -3.82
C LYS A 94 -16.71 2.52 -3.32
N ILE A 95 -15.59 3.12 -2.95
CA ILE A 95 -14.42 2.42 -2.41
C ILE A 95 -14.36 2.69 -0.90
N PRO A 96 -14.01 1.70 -0.06
CA PRO A 96 -13.82 1.94 1.37
C PRO A 96 -12.82 3.08 1.63
N TYR A 97 -13.08 3.86 2.68
CA TYR A 97 -12.31 5.09 2.94
C TYR A 97 -10.81 4.83 3.06
N ALA A 98 -10.41 3.84 3.85
CA ALA A 98 -8.99 3.51 4.00
C ALA A 98 -8.33 3.14 2.66
N ASP A 99 -9.03 2.37 1.82
CA ASP A 99 -8.54 1.97 0.51
C ASP A 99 -8.39 3.16 -0.44
N ALA A 100 -9.25 4.17 -0.29
CA ALA A 100 -9.22 5.36 -1.12
C ALA A 100 -7.89 6.14 -0.99
N PHE A 101 -7.19 6.02 0.14
CA PHE A 101 -5.88 6.67 0.31
C PHE A 101 -4.81 6.12 -0.63
N GLY A 102 -4.91 4.87 -1.03
CA GLY A 102 -4.02 4.30 -2.05
C GLY A 102 -4.28 4.92 -3.41
N VAL A 103 -5.55 5.11 -3.75
CA VAL A 103 -5.96 5.78 -5.01
C VAL A 103 -5.51 7.24 -4.99
N ASP A 104 -5.67 7.92 -3.86
CA ASP A 104 -5.21 9.30 -3.68
C ASP A 104 -3.70 9.43 -3.97
N LEU A 105 -2.87 8.57 -3.40
CA LEU A 105 -1.43 8.57 -3.67
C LEU A 105 -1.12 8.31 -5.14
N ALA A 106 -1.77 7.33 -5.74
CA ALA A 106 -1.55 6.99 -7.14
C ALA A 106 -1.92 8.13 -8.08
N GLY A 107 -2.77 9.04 -7.64
CA GLY A 107 -3.15 10.23 -8.39
C GLY A 107 -2.13 11.37 -8.34
N ASP A 108 -1.06 11.25 -7.56
CA ASP A 108 -0.07 12.33 -7.40
C ASP A 108 0.70 12.64 -8.69
N SER A 109 0.95 11.65 -9.52
CA SER A 109 1.58 11.85 -10.83
C SER A 109 1.32 10.65 -11.75
N ALA A 110 1.62 10.83 -13.03
CA ALA A 110 1.53 9.75 -14.01
C ALA A 110 2.55 8.63 -13.77
N GLU A 111 3.58 8.88 -12.96
CA GLU A 111 4.60 7.89 -12.62
C GLU A 111 4.19 6.98 -11.46
N HIS A 112 3.16 7.36 -10.71
CA HIS A 112 2.67 6.58 -9.58
C HIS A 112 1.85 5.38 -10.02
N VAL A 113 2.04 4.25 -9.32
CA VAL A 113 1.27 3.02 -9.50
C VAL A 113 0.86 2.52 -8.12
N LEU A 114 -0.44 2.33 -7.91
CA LEU A 114 -0.93 1.66 -6.70
C LEU A 114 -0.72 0.16 -6.85
N VAL A 115 -0.10 -0.47 -5.86
CA VAL A 115 0.02 -1.93 -5.78
C VAL A 115 -0.85 -2.40 -4.63
N THR A 116 -1.78 -3.28 -4.92
CA THR A 116 -2.80 -3.72 -3.94
C THR A 116 -3.20 -5.17 -4.16
N ALA A 117 -3.61 -5.82 -3.08
CA ALA A 117 -4.28 -7.11 -3.14
C ALA A 117 -5.79 -6.98 -2.94
N ASP A 118 -6.30 -5.75 -2.78
CA ASP A 118 -7.71 -5.47 -2.52
C ASP A 118 -8.42 -5.07 -3.81
N PHE A 119 -9.29 -5.95 -4.29
CA PHE A 119 -10.05 -5.73 -5.53
C PHE A 119 -11.17 -4.69 -5.37
N ASP A 120 -11.47 -4.23 -4.16
CA ASP A 120 -12.45 -3.17 -3.94
C ASP A 120 -12.06 -1.86 -4.64
N VAL A 121 -10.76 -1.65 -4.91
CA VAL A 121 -10.28 -0.44 -5.60
C VAL A 121 -10.38 -0.52 -7.13
N LYS A 122 -10.87 -1.62 -7.67
CA LYS A 122 -10.96 -1.82 -9.12
C LYS A 122 -11.75 -0.71 -9.82
N ALA A 123 -12.76 -0.14 -9.16
CA ALA A 123 -13.54 0.95 -9.70
C ALA A 123 -12.71 2.19 -10.05
N ALA A 124 -11.51 2.34 -9.51
CA ALA A 124 -10.61 3.47 -9.77
C ALA A 124 -9.60 3.21 -10.89
N GLU A 125 -9.65 2.07 -11.58
CA GLU A 125 -8.70 1.73 -12.67
C GLU A 125 -8.68 2.76 -13.77
N GLU A 126 -9.79 3.45 -14.03
CA GLU A 126 -9.88 4.47 -15.06
C GLU A 126 -9.18 5.77 -14.65
N ASP A 127 -9.00 5.99 -13.35
CA ASP A 127 -8.47 7.24 -12.81
C ASP A 127 -6.97 7.20 -12.57
N VAL A 128 -6.46 6.03 -12.13
CA VAL A 128 -5.05 5.85 -11.73
C VAL A 128 -4.54 4.50 -12.20
N ARG A 129 -3.23 4.37 -12.24
CA ARG A 129 -2.59 3.08 -12.58
C ARG A 129 -2.60 2.19 -11.34
N ILE A 130 -3.12 0.97 -11.51
CA ILE A 130 -3.20 -0.02 -10.44
C ILE A 130 -2.60 -1.33 -10.92
N GLU A 131 -1.75 -1.91 -10.09
CA GLU A 131 -1.26 -3.26 -10.27
C GLU A 131 -1.84 -4.13 -9.15
N PHE A 132 -2.66 -5.11 -9.53
CA PHE A 132 -3.25 -6.03 -8.58
C PHE A 132 -2.35 -7.23 -8.34
N LEU A 133 -2.16 -7.57 -7.07
CA LEU A 133 -1.52 -8.83 -6.72
C LEU A 133 -2.49 -9.99 -6.99
N PRO A 134 -1.96 -11.19 -7.26
CA PRO A 134 -2.84 -12.34 -7.50
C PRO A 134 -3.68 -12.66 -6.26
N PRO A 135 -4.90 -13.18 -6.44
CA PRO A 135 -5.72 -13.59 -5.31
C PRO A 135 -5.06 -14.76 -4.59
N LYS A 136 -5.38 -14.91 -3.29
CA LYS A 136 -4.92 -16.07 -2.53
C LYS A 136 -5.54 -17.34 -3.10
N PRO A 137 -4.79 -18.47 -3.14
CA PRO A 137 -5.34 -19.74 -3.56
C PRO A 137 -6.53 -20.14 -2.68
N LYS A 138 -7.53 -20.74 -3.29
CA LYS A 138 -8.64 -21.35 -2.56
C LYS A 138 -8.19 -22.71 -2.06
N HIS A 139 -8.59 -23.04 -0.85
CA HIS A 139 -8.32 -24.34 -0.25
C HIS A 139 -9.53 -25.26 -0.39
#